data_a64e3b1922e33621080ecbbfd8e4a9d0
#
_entry.id   a64e3b1922e33621080ecbbfd8e4a9d0
#
_cell.length_a   1.000
_cell.length_b   1.000
_cell.length_c   1.000
_cell.angle_alpha   90.00
_cell.angle_beta   90.00
_cell.angle_gamma   90.00
#
_symmetry.space_group_name_H-M   'P 1'
#
loop_
_entity.id
_entity.type
_entity.pdbx_description
1 polymer ?
#
loop_
_entity_poly.entity_id
_entity_poly.type
_entity_poly.pdbx_seq_one_letter_code
_entity_poly.pdbx_strand_id
1 'polypeptide(L)'
;MDVSKDVLSELAEATGGYPYLIQLVGYYVWQRARIHHDDNPVVTSQDVSEGVSIAMSRFHEAVHEPAISGLSSTAVDYLLAMARDPGPSSAKDLAARLGRSTKSLSSVMRQLIQRQVIEPVRRGYVDFAIPFMREYLLENEEEIRERF
;
A
#
# COMPACT_ATOMS: atom_id res chain seq x y z
N MET A 1 -16.53 -22.84 9.43
CA MET A 1 -15.07 -22.91 9.27
C MET A 1 -14.40 -22.45 10.55
N ASP A 2 -13.53 -23.26 11.11
CA ASP A 2 -12.85 -22.91 12.35
C ASP A 2 -11.63 -22.03 12.08
N VAL A 3 -11.50 -20.97 12.89
CA VAL A 3 -10.40 -20.02 12.80
C VAL A 3 -9.82 -19.82 14.20
N SER A 4 -8.55 -20.09 14.37
CA SER A 4 -7.87 -19.90 15.65
C SER A 4 -7.63 -18.40 15.94
N LYS A 5 -7.37 -18.07 17.21
CA LYS A 5 -7.01 -16.69 17.59
C LYS A 5 -5.73 -16.21 16.92
N ASP A 6 -4.74 -17.09 16.74
CA ASP A 6 -3.48 -16.77 16.08
C ASP A 6 -3.71 -16.40 14.61
N VAL A 7 -4.57 -17.15 13.92
CA VAL A 7 -4.95 -16.88 12.54
C VAL A 7 -5.69 -15.54 12.43
N LEU A 8 -6.60 -15.24 13.37
CA LEU A 8 -7.30 -13.95 13.40
C LEU A 8 -6.33 -12.79 13.60
N SER A 9 -5.32 -12.96 14.44
CA SER A 9 -4.27 -11.95 14.64
C SER A 9 -3.45 -11.73 13.38
N GLU A 10 -3.05 -12.80 12.70
CA GLU A 10 -2.33 -12.73 11.42
C GLU A 10 -3.14 -11.98 10.36
N LEU A 11 -4.46 -12.27 10.27
CA LEU A 11 -5.35 -11.58 9.35
C LEU A 11 -5.47 -10.09 9.67
N ALA A 12 -5.61 -9.75 10.94
CA ALA A 12 -5.70 -8.35 11.38
C ALA A 12 -4.43 -7.56 11.04
N GLU A 13 -3.27 -8.13 11.30
CA GLU A 13 -1.98 -7.51 10.98
C GLU A 13 -1.80 -7.34 9.47
N ALA A 14 -2.13 -8.38 8.69
CA ALA A 14 -1.98 -8.36 7.24
C ALA A 14 -2.82 -7.30 6.55
N THR A 15 -3.98 -6.94 7.12
CA THR A 15 -4.90 -5.96 6.53
C THR A 15 -4.71 -4.55 7.06
N GLY A 16 -3.97 -4.39 8.17
CA GLY A 16 -3.84 -3.11 8.86
C GLY A 16 -5.18 -2.52 9.29
N GLY A 17 -6.22 -3.34 9.40
CA GLY A 17 -7.57 -2.89 9.73
C GLY A 17 -8.33 -2.21 8.59
N TYR A 18 -7.80 -2.22 7.36
CA TYR A 18 -8.42 -1.56 6.21
C TYR A 18 -9.60 -2.41 5.68
N PRO A 19 -10.84 -1.89 5.69
CA PRO A 19 -12.04 -2.72 5.39
C PRO A 19 -12.01 -3.46 4.06
N TYR A 20 -11.56 -2.81 3.00
CA TYR A 20 -11.46 -3.46 1.68
C TYR A 20 -10.49 -4.65 1.72
N LEU A 21 -9.34 -4.48 2.37
CA LEU A 21 -8.36 -5.56 2.52
C LEU A 21 -8.86 -6.67 3.41
N ILE A 22 -9.61 -6.37 4.46
CA ILE A 22 -10.22 -7.39 5.33
C ILE A 22 -11.09 -8.32 4.50
N GLN A 23 -11.96 -7.76 3.66
CA GLN A 23 -12.84 -8.55 2.79
C GLN A 23 -12.05 -9.34 1.75
N LEU A 24 -11.08 -8.71 1.11
CA LEU A 24 -10.30 -9.33 0.06
C LEU A 24 -9.43 -10.47 0.60
N VAL A 25 -8.73 -10.26 1.69
CA VAL A 25 -7.92 -11.28 2.36
C VAL A 25 -8.80 -12.41 2.86
N GLY A 26 -9.92 -12.09 3.52
CA GLY A 26 -10.85 -13.10 4.01
C GLY A 26 -11.35 -14.02 2.91
N TYR A 27 -11.71 -13.46 1.75
CA TYR A 27 -12.16 -14.24 0.59
C TYR A 27 -11.10 -15.24 0.11
N TYR A 28 -9.86 -14.78 -0.08
CA TYR A 28 -8.81 -15.66 -0.60
C TYR A 28 -8.32 -16.68 0.43
N VAL A 29 -8.26 -16.31 1.71
CA VAL A 29 -7.92 -17.25 2.78
C VAL A 29 -8.97 -18.36 2.87
N TRP A 30 -10.26 -18.01 2.80
CA TRP A 30 -11.34 -18.98 2.80
C TRP A 30 -11.27 -19.92 1.60
N GLN A 31 -10.99 -19.39 0.41
CA GLN A 31 -10.80 -20.22 -0.79
C GLN A 31 -9.66 -21.22 -0.62
N ARG A 32 -8.51 -20.79 -0.08
CA ARG A 32 -7.36 -21.68 0.13
C ARG A 32 -7.69 -22.76 1.15
N ALA A 33 -8.38 -22.41 2.23
CA ALA A 33 -8.79 -23.39 3.23
C ALA A 33 -9.73 -24.45 2.63
N ARG A 34 -10.64 -24.06 1.76
CA ARG A 34 -11.54 -25.00 1.07
C ARG A 34 -10.79 -25.94 0.13
N ILE A 35 -9.79 -25.43 -0.57
CA ILE A 35 -8.97 -26.26 -1.48
C ILE A 35 -8.19 -27.31 -0.70
N HIS A 36 -7.64 -26.95 0.46
CA HIS A 36 -6.80 -27.86 1.25
C HIS A 36 -7.60 -28.78 2.17
N HIS A 37 -8.84 -28.43 2.54
CA HIS A 37 -9.64 -29.10 3.56
C HIS A 37 -11.09 -29.24 3.12
N ASP A 38 -11.37 -30.05 2.09
CA ASP A 38 -12.68 -30.14 1.45
C ASP A 38 -13.81 -30.55 2.41
N ASP A 39 -13.57 -31.59 3.26
CA ASP A 39 -14.62 -32.18 4.08
C ASP A 39 -14.89 -31.41 5.37
N ASN A 40 -13.91 -30.73 5.92
CA ASN A 40 -14.03 -29.99 7.16
C ASN A 40 -13.04 -28.80 7.14
N PRO A 41 -13.39 -27.70 6.48
CA PRO A 41 -12.48 -26.59 6.30
C PRO A 41 -12.00 -25.97 7.63
N VAL A 42 -10.68 -25.95 7.79
CA VAL A 42 -9.99 -25.31 8.91
C VAL A 42 -8.99 -24.33 8.31
N VAL A 43 -8.98 -23.09 8.80
CA VAL A 43 -8.04 -22.09 8.33
C VAL A 43 -6.71 -22.27 9.06
N THR A 44 -5.65 -22.52 8.31
CA THR A 44 -4.28 -22.69 8.83
C THR A 44 -3.44 -21.44 8.51
N SER A 45 -2.27 -21.33 9.16
CA SER A 45 -1.31 -20.25 8.84
C SER A 45 -0.84 -20.32 7.38
N GLN A 46 -0.75 -21.49 6.78
CA GLN A 46 -0.43 -21.64 5.36
C GLN A 46 -1.54 -21.03 4.49
N ASP A 47 -2.81 -21.30 4.81
CA ASP A 47 -3.95 -20.72 4.10
C ASP A 47 -3.95 -19.20 4.19
N VAL A 48 -3.62 -18.65 5.36
CA VAL A 48 -3.49 -17.19 5.57
C VAL A 48 -2.37 -16.64 4.70
N SER A 49 -1.20 -17.25 4.73
CA SER A 49 -0.04 -16.80 3.95
C SER A 49 -0.33 -16.77 2.45
N GLU A 50 -0.91 -17.84 1.92
CA GLU A 50 -1.28 -17.94 0.50
C GLU A 50 -2.38 -16.95 0.13
N GLY A 51 -3.42 -16.85 0.96
CA GLY A 51 -4.54 -15.94 0.74
C GLY A 51 -4.14 -14.48 0.80
N VAL A 52 -3.29 -14.11 1.75
CA VAL A 52 -2.74 -12.76 1.88
C VAL A 52 -1.90 -12.41 0.64
N SER A 53 -1.07 -13.33 0.17
CA SER A 53 -0.24 -13.09 -1.02
C SER A 53 -1.09 -12.79 -2.25
N ILE A 54 -2.15 -13.58 -2.47
CA ILE A 54 -3.07 -13.37 -3.60
C ILE A 54 -3.82 -12.03 -3.42
N ALA A 55 -4.33 -11.75 -2.22
CA ALA A 55 -5.06 -10.53 -1.93
C ALA A 55 -4.19 -9.28 -2.14
N MET A 56 -2.95 -9.30 -1.69
CA MET A 56 -2.02 -8.17 -1.88
C MET A 56 -1.71 -7.95 -3.35
N SER A 57 -1.52 -9.03 -4.12
CA SER A 57 -1.35 -8.91 -5.57
C SER A 57 -2.55 -8.24 -6.23
N ARG A 58 -3.77 -8.64 -5.86
CA ARG A 58 -5.00 -8.02 -6.36
C ARG A 58 -5.14 -6.57 -5.91
N PHE A 59 -4.74 -6.26 -4.69
CA PHE A 59 -4.76 -4.91 -4.15
C PHE A 59 -3.79 -4.00 -4.91
N HIS A 60 -2.60 -4.47 -5.23
CA HIS A 60 -1.64 -3.73 -6.04
C HIS A 60 -2.23 -3.40 -7.42
N GLU A 61 -2.84 -4.36 -8.08
CA GLU A 61 -3.46 -4.15 -9.40
C GLU A 61 -4.65 -3.19 -9.34
N ALA A 62 -5.48 -3.30 -8.30
CA ALA A 62 -6.74 -2.56 -8.22
C ALA A 62 -6.57 -1.15 -7.64
N VAL A 63 -5.58 -0.93 -6.78
CA VAL A 63 -5.44 0.31 -6.01
C VAL A 63 -4.10 0.99 -6.23
N HIS A 64 -2.98 0.29 -6.05
CA HIS A 64 -1.65 0.91 -6.10
C HIS A 64 -1.26 1.32 -7.53
N GLU A 65 -1.38 0.44 -8.50
CA GLU A 65 -1.06 0.77 -9.89
C GLU A 65 -1.90 1.93 -10.44
N PRO A 66 -3.24 1.91 -10.28
CA PRO A 66 -4.05 3.05 -10.74
C PRO A 66 -3.71 4.36 -10.06
N ALA A 67 -3.26 4.31 -8.80
CA ALA A 67 -2.90 5.52 -8.05
C ALA A 67 -1.73 6.28 -8.68
N ILE A 68 -0.77 5.57 -9.27
CA ILE A 68 0.40 6.19 -9.93
C ILE A 68 0.22 6.36 -11.43
N SER A 69 -0.78 5.74 -12.03
CA SER A 69 -1.04 5.82 -13.47
C SER A 69 -1.32 7.27 -13.89
N GLY A 70 -0.66 7.72 -14.94
CA GLY A 70 -0.85 9.07 -15.47
C GLY A 70 -0.19 10.18 -14.68
N LEU A 71 0.57 9.88 -13.64
CA LEU A 71 1.35 10.88 -12.92
C LEU A 71 2.55 11.33 -13.74
N SER A 72 2.98 12.59 -13.52
CA SER A 72 4.24 13.07 -14.07
C SER A 72 5.43 12.38 -13.40
N SER A 73 6.59 12.39 -14.07
CA SER A 73 7.82 11.85 -13.48
C SER A 73 8.18 12.56 -12.17
N THR A 74 7.93 13.86 -12.07
CA THR A 74 8.16 14.61 -10.82
C THR A 74 7.26 14.13 -9.68
N ALA A 75 5.98 13.85 -9.97
CA ALA A 75 5.06 13.32 -8.96
C ALA A 75 5.48 11.92 -8.49
N VAL A 76 5.93 11.07 -9.41
CA VAL A 76 6.43 9.73 -9.07
C VAL A 76 7.71 9.85 -8.23
N ASP A 77 8.64 10.72 -8.60
CA ASP A 77 9.84 10.98 -7.80
C ASP A 77 9.50 11.46 -6.39
N TYR A 78 8.47 12.30 -6.26
CA TYR A 78 7.98 12.76 -4.96
C TYR A 78 7.51 11.59 -4.09
N LEU A 79 6.71 10.69 -4.66
CA LEU A 79 6.23 9.50 -3.94
C LEU A 79 7.36 8.55 -3.57
N LEU A 80 8.32 8.33 -4.47
CA LEU A 80 9.47 7.48 -4.18
C LEU A 80 10.35 8.08 -3.08
N ALA A 81 10.51 9.40 -3.05
CA ALA A 81 11.24 10.07 -1.98
C ALA A 81 10.52 9.92 -0.63
N MET A 82 9.19 10.04 -0.62
CA MET A 82 8.38 9.79 0.59
C MET A 82 8.55 8.35 1.09
N ALA A 83 8.62 7.38 0.18
CA ALA A 83 8.73 5.96 0.55
C ALA A 83 10.01 5.64 1.31
N ARG A 84 11.04 6.47 1.23
CA ARG A 84 12.28 6.31 1.98
C ARG A 84 12.12 6.57 3.48
N ASP A 85 11.09 7.32 3.88
CA ASP A 85 10.81 7.58 5.28
C ASP A 85 9.90 6.48 5.85
N PRO A 86 10.13 6.05 7.10
CA PRO A 86 9.28 5.02 7.72
C PRO A 86 7.91 5.55 8.17
N GLY A 87 7.71 6.85 8.13
CA GLY A 87 6.47 7.52 8.52
C GLY A 87 6.31 8.81 7.75
N PRO A 88 5.63 9.82 8.32
CA PRO A 88 5.40 11.10 7.64
C PRO A 88 6.69 11.76 7.15
N SER A 89 6.61 12.38 5.98
CA SER A 89 7.73 13.08 5.36
C SER A 89 7.55 14.58 5.49
N SER A 90 8.62 15.30 5.81
CA SER A 90 8.63 16.77 5.79
C SER A 90 8.69 17.26 4.34
N ALA A 91 7.80 18.18 3.97
CA ALA A 91 7.81 18.81 2.64
C ALA A 91 9.14 19.49 2.34
N LYS A 92 9.76 20.08 3.37
CA LYS A 92 11.07 20.72 3.26
C LYS A 92 12.17 19.70 2.96
N ASP A 93 12.15 18.55 3.64
CA ASP A 93 13.13 17.48 3.41
C ASP A 93 12.96 16.86 2.01
N LEU A 94 11.74 16.67 1.57
CA LEU A 94 11.44 16.17 0.23
C LEU A 94 11.99 17.11 -0.85
N ALA A 95 11.80 18.42 -0.68
CA ALA A 95 12.34 19.40 -1.59
C ALA A 95 13.86 19.33 -1.66
N ALA A 96 14.52 19.21 -0.51
CA ALA A 96 15.97 19.07 -0.44
C ALA A 96 16.46 17.79 -1.14
N ARG A 97 15.81 16.66 -0.91
CA ARG A 97 16.13 15.38 -1.55
C ARG A 97 15.98 15.42 -3.07
N LEU A 98 14.99 16.14 -3.56
CA LEU A 98 14.70 16.24 -4.99
C LEU A 98 15.44 17.39 -5.67
N GLY A 99 16.20 18.20 -4.90
CA GLY A 99 16.92 19.33 -5.44
C GLY A 99 16.00 20.43 -6.00
N ARG A 100 14.81 20.59 -5.42
CA ARG A 100 13.81 21.57 -5.83
C ARG A 100 13.37 22.42 -4.64
N SER A 101 12.79 23.58 -4.92
CA SER A 101 12.19 24.41 -3.85
C SER A 101 10.86 23.82 -3.40
N THR A 102 10.47 24.06 -2.15
CA THR A 102 9.14 23.68 -1.64
C THR A 102 8.03 24.33 -2.48
N LYS A 103 8.25 25.56 -2.94
CA LYS A 103 7.30 26.27 -3.77
C LYS A 103 7.07 25.56 -5.12
N SER A 104 8.14 25.07 -5.76
CA SER A 104 8.02 24.37 -7.04
C SER A 104 7.32 23.02 -6.91
N LEU A 105 7.41 22.39 -5.74
CA LEU A 105 6.75 21.09 -5.47
C LEU A 105 5.35 21.24 -4.90
N SER A 106 4.89 22.46 -4.56
CA SER A 106 3.58 22.64 -3.94
C SER A 106 2.43 22.18 -4.82
N SER A 107 2.52 22.39 -6.13
CA SER A 107 1.50 21.92 -7.08
C SER A 107 1.46 20.40 -7.18
N VAL A 108 2.62 19.75 -7.16
CA VAL A 108 2.74 18.28 -7.15
C VAL A 108 2.12 17.72 -5.87
N MET A 109 2.46 18.26 -4.73
CA MET A 109 1.90 17.85 -3.44
C MET A 109 0.38 17.99 -3.43
N ARG A 110 -0.14 19.13 -3.90
CA ARG A 110 -1.57 19.39 -3.97
C ARG A 110 -2.29 18.41 -4.89
N GLN A 111 -1.72 18.11 -6.05
CA GLN A 111 -2.26 17.12 -6.97
C GLN A 111 -2.36 15.74 -6.33
N LEU A 112 -1.30 15.31 -5.64
CA LEU A 112 -1.27 14.01 -4.96
C LEU A 112 -2.29 13.94 -3.81
N ILE A 113 -2.51 15.03 -3.10
CA ILE A 113 -3.54 15.13 -2.06
C ILE A 113 -4.94 15.05 -2.70
N GLN A 114 -5.18 15.75 -3.79
CA GLN A 114 -6.46 15.71 -4.50
C GLN A 114 -6.78 14.31 -5.04
N ARG A 115 -5.78 13.58 -5.49
CA ARG A 115 -5.93 12.19 -5.93
C ARG A 115 -6.03 11.20 -4.78
N GLN A 116 -5.95 11.66 -3.54
CA GLN A 116 -6.02 10.84 -2.34
C GLN A 116 -4.91 9.78 -2.25
N VAL A 117 -3.78 10.03 -2.86
CA VAL A 117 -2.59 9.17 -2.75
C VAL A 117 -1.83 9.48 -1.46
N ILE A 118 -1.76 10.77 -1.12
CA ILE A 118 -1.13 11.23 0.13
C ILE A 118 -2.12 12.13 0.89
N GLU A 119 -1.83 12.37 2.16
CA GLU A 119 -2.62 13.23 3.03
C GLU A 119 -1.72 14.08 3.93
N PRO A 120 -2.14 15.32 4.24
CA PRO A 120 -1.43 16.10 5.24
C PRO A 120 -1.75 15.52 6.62
N VAL A 121 -0.71 15.23 7.41
CA VAL A 121 -0.87 14.67 8.76
C VAL A 121 -0.64 15.71 9.84
N ARG A 122 0.17 16.73 9.55
CA ARG A 122 0.36 17.94 10.33
C ARG A 122 1.00 19.01 9.46
N ARG A 123 1.13 20.22 9.95
CA ARG A 123 1.69 21.34 9.18
C ARG A 123 3.09 21.00 8.66
N GLY A 124 3.27 21.03 7.35
CA GLY A 124 4.53 20.75 6.69
C GLY A 124 4.87 19.27 6.53
N TYR A 125 3.97 18.36 6.89
CA TYR A 125 4.19 16.92 6.81
C TYR A 125 3.09 16.22 6.04
N VAL A 126 3.48 15.26 5.21
CA VAL A 126 2.57 14.41 4.43
C VAL A 126 2.90 12.94 4.66
N ASP A 127 1.91 12.09 4.52
CA ASP A 127 2.10 10.64 4.55
C ASP A 127 1.19 9.99 3.49
N PHE A 128 1.40 8.72 3.24
CA PHE A 128 0.56 7.97 2.31
C PHE A 128 -0.86 7.82 2.88
N ALA A 129 -1.86 8.10 2.06
CA ALA A 129 -3.26 7.87 2.39
C ALA A 129 -3.70 6.45 2.05
N ILE A 130 -2.99 5.79 1.14
CA ILE A 130 -3.31 4.44 0.67
C ILE A 130 -2.50 3.42 1.48
N PRO A 131 -3.17 2.41 2.08
CA PRO A 131 -2.47 1.36 2.83
C PRO A 131 -1.44 0.63 1.97
N PHE A 132 -0.31 0.30 2.56
CA PHE A 132 0.77 -0.48 1.93
C PHE A 132 1.38 0.16 0.68
N MET A 133 1.08 1.42 0.41
CA MET A 133 1.64 2.14 -0.75
C MET A 133 3.15 2.31 -0.64
N ARG A 134 3.66 2.59 0.56
CA ARG A 134 5.10 2.71 0.80
C ARG A 134 5.82 1.41 0.40
N GLU A 135 5.32 0.29 0.87
CA GLU A 135 5.90 -1.02 0.60
C GLU A 135 5.84 -1.35 -0.89
N TYR A 136 4.71 -1.07 -1.53
CA TYR A 136 4.54 -1.25 -2.98
C TYR A 136 5.58 -0.45 -3.78
N LEU A 137 5.77 0.82 -3.43
CA LEU A 137 6.72 1.69 -4.13
C LEU A 137 8.16 1.22 -3.97
N LEU A 138 8.55 0.79 -2.75
CA LEU A 138 9.88 0.28 -2.49
C LEU A 138 10.17 -1.03 -3.21
N GLU A 139 9.20 -1.94 -3.24
CA GLU A 139 9.34 -3.25 -3.88
C GLU A 139 9.40 -3.14 -5.41
N ASN A 140 8.75 -2.14 -5.99
CA ASN A 140 8.63 -1.99 -7.45
C ASN A 140 9.36 -0.76 -7.99
N GLU A 141 10.28 -0.20 -7.23
CA GLU A 141 10.95 1.06 -7.58
C GLU A 141 11.61 1.03 -8.94
N GLU A 142 12.36 -0.03 -9.26
CA GLU A 142 13.06 -0.14 -10.54
C GLU A 142 12.09 -0.14 -11.71
N GLU A 143 11.06 -0.97 -11.64
CA GLU A 143 10.03 -1.04 -12.66
C GLU A 143 9.30 0.28 -12.83
N ILE A 144 8.97 0.94 -11.71
CA ILE A 144 8.30 2.24 -11.73
C ILE A 144 9.19 3.29 -12.41
N ARG A 145 10.47 3.33 -12.08
CA ARG A 145 11.42 4.28 -12.70
C ARG A 145 11.58 4.08 -14.19
N GLU A 146 11.51 2.84 -14.67
CA GLU A 146 11.56 2.54 -16.10
C GLU A 146 10.32 3.05 -16.85
N ARG A 147 9.16 3.10 -16.20
CA ARG A 147 7.89 3.53 -16.79
C ARG A 147 7.71 5.05 -16.86
N PHE A 148 8.43 5.81 -16.03
CA PHE A 148 8.22 7.26 -15.88
C PHE A 148 9.45 8.14 -16.16
#